data_7de589ec62f6217a6debd28ad0af9728
#
_entry.id   7de589ec62f6217a6debd28ad0af9728
#
_cell.length_a   1.000
_cell.length_b   1.000
_cell.length_c   1.000
_cell.angle_alpha   90.00
_cell.angle_beta   90.00
_cell.angle_gamma   90.00
#
_symmetry.space_group_name_H-M   'P 1'
#
loop_
_entity.id
_entity.type
_entity.pdbx_description
1 polymer ?
#
loop_
_entity_poly.entity_id
_entity_poly.type
_entity_poly.pdbx_seq_one_letter_code
_entity_poly.pdbx_strand_id
1 'polypeptide(L)' 'MPVEQLEEQVKTALDNVRPSLQADGGDVEFVSLSEDGVVSVKLTGACGSCPRAQMTLKMGIESYLKKEIPEVSSVVGV' A
#
# COMPACT_ATOMS: atom_id res chain seq x y z
N MET A 1 11.57 15.34 -4.82
CA MET A 1 12.15 13.98 -4.82
C MET A 1 11.74 13.28 -6.11
N PRO A 2 12.67 12.60 -6.78
CA PRO A 2 12.32 11.86 -7.98
C PRO A 2 11.32 10.74 -7.70
N VAL A 3 10.42 10.51 -8.65
CA VAL A 3 9.39 9.47 -8.51
C VAL A 3 10.02 8.10 -8.27
N GLU A 4 11.16 7.83 -8.90
CA GLU A 4 11.85 6.54 -8.74
C GLU A 4 12.28 6.29 -7.30
N GLN A 5 12.82 7.30 -6.63
CA GLN A 5 13.20 7.17 -5.22
C GLN A 5 11.97 7.00 -4.32
N LEU A 6 10.92 7.74 -4.62
CA LEU A 6 9.67 7.63 -3.88
C LEU A 6 9.07 6.23 -4.05
N GLU A 7 9.12 5.70 -5.28
CA GLU A 7 8.65 4.36 -5.57
C GLU A 7 9.40 3.31 -4.75
N GLU A 8 10.73 3.41 -4.66
CA GLU A 8 11.52 2.48 -3.86
C GLU A 8 11.14 2.56 -2.38
N GLN A 9 10.95 3.75 -1.86
CA GLN A 9 10.53 3.92 -0.47
C GLN A 9 9.17 3.29 -0.22
N VAL A 10 8.24 3.48 -1.15
CA VAL A 10 6.91 2.89 -1.05
C VAL A 10 7.00 1.36 -1.08
N LYS A 11 7.79 0.80 -1.99
CA LYS A 11 7.97 -0.64 -2.06
C LYS A 11 8.53 -1.21 -0.77
N THR A 12 9.53 -0.54 -0.19
CA THR A 12 10.13 -0.96 1.07
C THR A 12 9.11 -0.91 2.20
N ALA A 13 8.32 0.15 2.26
CA ALA A 13 7.28 0.28 3.26
C ALA A 13 6.22 -0.82 3.11
N LEU A 14 5.83 -1.11 1.88
CA LEU A 14 4.87 -2.20 1.63
C LEU A 14 5.43 -3.55 2.06
N ASP A 15 6.72 -3.79 1.80
CA ASP A 15 7.37 -5.03 2.24
C ASP A 15 7.34 -5.17 3.76
N ASN A 16 7.37 -4.05 4.49
CA ASN A 16 7.29 -4.07 5.94
C ASN A 16 5.90 -4.44 6.46
N VAL A 17 4.83 -4.16 5.70
CA VAL A 17 3.47 -4.50 6.12
C VAL A 17 3.03 -5.87 5.60
N ARG A 18 3.71 -6.42 4.61
CA ARG A 18 3.33 -7.70 4.00
C ARG A 18 3.28 -8.86 4.99
N PRO A 19 4.25 -9.02 5.91
CA PRO A 19 4.20 -10.13 6.86
C PRO A 19 2.92 -10.13 7.69
N SER A 20 2.45 -8.95 8.12
CA SER A 20 1.21 -8.84 8.88
C SER A 20 0.01 -9.24 8.04
N LEU A 21 -0.01 -8.83 6.76
CA LEU A 21 -1.10 -9.19 5.86
C LEU A 21 -1.08 -10.67 5.54
N GLN A 22 0.10 -11.24 5.33
CA GLN A 22 0.25 -12.66 5.04
C GLN A 22 -0.20 -13.52 6.23
N ALA A 23 0.04 -13.05 7.45
CA ALA A 23 -0.42 -13.74 8.65
C ALA A 23 -1.95 -13.82 8.70
N ASP A 24 -2.63 -12.84 8.12
CA ASP A 24 -4.09 -12.81 8.02
C ASP A 24 -4.61 -13.51 6.76
N GLY A 25 -3.73 -14.11 5.98
CA GLY A 25 -4.11 -14.82 4.77
C GLY A 25 -4.18 -13.95 3.52
N GLY A 26 -3.67 -12.73 3.58
CA GLY A 26 -3.68 -11.80 2.44
C GLY A 26 -2.29 -11.34 2.07
N ASP A 27 -2.22 -10.41 1.12
CA ASP A 27 -0.97 -9.79 0.70
C ASP A 27 -1.29 -8.48 -0.02
N VAL A 28 -0.25 -7.70 -0.30
CA VAL A 28 -0.37 -6.46 -1.05
C VAL A 28 0.74 -6.41 -2.09
N GLU A 29 0.40 -5.96 -3.29
CA GLU A 29 1.37 -5.78 -4.37
C GLU A 29 1.40 -4.32 -4.79
N PHE A 30 2.59 -3.79 -5.01
CA PHE A 30 2.75 -2.46 -5.58
C PHE A 30 2.41 -2.53 -7.08
N VAL A 31 1.55 -1.61 -7.53
CA VAL A 31 1.15 -1.53 -8.94
C VAL A 31 1.81 -0.33 -9.60
N SER A 32 1.59 0.87 -9.05
CA SER A 32 2.15 2.07 -9.63
C SER A 32 2.15 3.20 -8.61
N LEU A 33 2.88 4.26 -8.96
CA LEU A 33 2.95 5.48 -8.16
C LEU A 33 2.85 6.65 -9.12
N SER A 34 1.89 7.55 -8.89
CA SER A 34 1.73 8.73 -9.72
C SER A 34 2.62 9.87 -9.21
N GLU A 35 2.81 10.87 -10.05
CA GLU A 35 3.58 12.05 -9.68
C GLU A 35 2.92 12.84 -8.56
N ASP A 36 1.61 12.67 -8.39
CA ASP A 36 0.85 13.34 -7.34
C ASP A 36 1.00 12.67 -5.98
N GLY A 37 1.74 11.57 -5.91
CA GLY A 37 1.91 10.82 -4.68
C GLY A 37 0.80 9.81 -4.42
N VAL A 38 0.01 9.48 -5.42
CA VAL A 38 -1.03 8.44 -5.29
C VAL A 38 -0.41 7.08 -5.56
N VAL A 39 -0.48 6.20 -4.58
CA VAL A 39 0.05 4.84 -4.67
C VAL A 39 -1.08 3.90 -5.04
N SER A 40 -0.89 3.15 -6.12
CA SER A 40 -1.84 2.11 -6.52
C SER A 40 -1.30 0.76 -6.07
N VAL A 41 -2.11 0.02 -5.36
CA VAL A 41 -1.74 -1.30 -4.84
C VAL A 41 -2.85 -2.30 -5.16
N LYS A 42 -2.49 -3.57 -5.16
CA LYS A 42 -3.44 -4.66 -5.36
C LYS A 42 -3.43 -5.54 -4.12
N LEU A 43 -4.58 -5.67 -3.49
CA LEU A 43 -4.75 -6.57 -2.36
C LEU A 43 -5.15 -7.95 -2.88
N THR A 44 -4.52 -8.98 -2.34
CA THR A 44 -4.73 -10.37 -2.79
C THR A 44 -5.04 -11.26 -1.59
N GLY A 45 -5.46 -12.49 -1.88
CA GLY A 45 -5.80 -13.46 -0.85
C GLY A 45 -7.10 -13.12 -0.14
N ALA A 46 -7.22 -13.47 1.12
CA ALA A 46 -8.42 -13.22 1.92
C ALA A 46 -8.75 -11.73 2.00
N CYS A 47 -7.73 -10.88 1.95
CA CYS A 47 -7.91 -9.42 1.98
C CYS A 47 -8.58 -8.91 0.71
N GLY A 48 -8.39 -9.59 -0.41
CA GLY A 48 -8.95 -9.19 -1.69
C GLY A 48 -10.40 -9.59 -1.89
N SER A 49 -10.92 -10.52 -1.09
CA SER A 49 -12.27 -11.04 -1.26
C SER A 49 -13.31 -10.41 -0.36
N CYS A 50 -12.89 -9.64 0.65
CA CYS A 50 -13.82 -9.02 1.60
C CYS A 50 -13.76 -7.49 1.46
N PRO A 51 -14.84 -6.81 0.97
CA PRO A 51 -14.82 -5.37 0.79
C PRO A 51 -14.50 -4.58 2.07
N ARG A 52 -15.00 -5.02 3.20
CA ARG A 52 -14.74 -4.34 4.47
C ARG A 52 -13.27 -4.49 4.87
N ALA A 53 -12.72 -5.67 4.70
CA ALA A 53 -11.31 -5.92 5.00
C ALA A 53 -10.42 -5.10 4.08
N GLN A 54 -10.79 -4.99 2.80
CA GLN A 54 -10.04 -4.17 1.85
C GLN A 54 -10.01 -2.71 2.28
N MET A 55 -11.16 -2.15 2.69
CA MET A 55 -11.21 -0.76 3.13
C MET A 55 -10.35 -0.53 4.37
N THR A 56 -10.48 -1.40 5.35
CA THR A 56 -9.71 -1.28 6.59
C THR A 56 -8.21 -1.38 6.33
N LEU A 57 -7.80 -2.35 5.53
CA LEU A 57 -6.40 -2.56 5.19
C LEU A 57 -5.86 -1.41 4.36
N LYS A 58 -6.64 -0.93 3.39
CA LYS A 58 -6.25 0.20 2.57
C LYS A 58 -6.01 1.43 3.43
N MET A 59 -6.91 1.71 4.37
CA MET A 59 -6.76 2.86 5.27
C MET A 59 -5.54 2.71 6.17
N GLY A 60 -5.30 1.50 6.67
CA GLY A 60 -4.12 1.22 7.48
C GLY A 60 -2.83 1.38 6.70
N ILE A 61 -2.80 0.87 5.47
CA ILE A 61 -1.65 1.01 4.58
C ILE A 61 -1.43 2.48 4.24
N GLU A 62 -2.49 3.20 3.91
CA GLU A 62 -2.40 4.62 3.60
C GLU A 62 -1.85 5.42 4.77
N SER A 63 -2.36 5.19 5.97
CA SER A 63 -1.87 5.86 7.16
C SER A 63 -0.39 5.56 7.41
N TYR A 64 -0.01 4.31 7.25
CA TYR A 64 1.38 3.87 7.43
C TYR A 64 2.29 4.55 6.40
N LEU A 65 1.89 4.52 5.13
CA LEU A 65 2.70 5.11 4.08
C LEU A 65 2.81 6.62 4.24
N LYS A 66 1.73 7.30 4.59
CA LYS A 66 1.77 8.74 4.83
C LYS A 66 2.67 9.10 5.99
N LYS A 67 2.70 8.29 7.02
CA LYS A 67 3.54 8.51 8.19
C LYS A 67 5.01 8.32 7.86
N GLU A 68 5.33 7.26 7.13
CA GLU A 68 6.72 6.93 6.78
C GLU A 68 7.21 7.77 5.61
N ILE A 69 6.33 8.11 4.69
CA ILE A 69 6.67 8.82 3.46
C ILE A 69 5.70 9.98 3.28
N PRO A 70 6.07 11.18 3.78
CA PRO A 70 5.17 12.35 3.71
C PRO A 70 4.74 12.73 2.30
N GLU A 71 5.51 12.34 1.28
CA GLU A 71 5.20 12.63 -0.12
C GLU A 71 4.01 11.82 -0.64
N VAL A 72 3.65 10.74 0.05
CA VAL A 72 2.47 9.95 -0.35
C VAL A 72 1.21 10.74 0.03
N SER A 73 0.35 11.00 -0.96
CA SER A 73 -0.90 11.73 -0.72
C SER A 73 -2.07 10.80 -0.47
N SER A 74 -2.13 9.67 -1.16
CA SER A 74 -3.19 8.69 -0.92
C SER A 74 -2.77 7.32 -1.45
N VAL A 75 -3.55 6.31 -1.09
CA VAL A 75 -3.37 4.94 -1.57
C VAL A 75 -4.70 4.46 -2.13
N VAL A 76 -4.67 3.85 -3.30
CA VAL A 76 -5.88 3.32 -3.95
C VAL A 76 -5.69 1.84 -4.23
N GLY A 77 -6.78 1.10 -4.17
CA GLY A 77 -6.78 -0.32 -4.52
C GLY A 77 -7.21 -0.51 -5.97
N VAL A 78 -6.52 -1.41 -6.65
CA VAL A 78 -6.85 -1.73 -8.05
C VAL A 78 -7.17 -3.21 -8.21
#